data_b98e777af871fa44bd7a180c31e068d7
#
_entry.id   b98e777af871fa44bd7a180c31e068d7
#
_cell.length_a   1.000
_cell.length_b   1.000
_cell.length_c   1.000
_cell.angle_alpha   90.00
_cell.angle_beta   90.00
_cell.angle_gamma   90.00
#
_symmetry.space_group_name_H-M   'P 1'
#
loop_
_entity.id
_entity.type
_entity.pdbx_description
1 polymer ?
#
loop_
_entity_poly.entity_id
_entity_poly.type
_entity_poly.pdbx_seq_one_letter_code
_entity_poly.pdbx_strand_id
1 'polypeptide(L)'
;MNMVQAINLALRQEMERDESVLILGEDVGKDGGVFRVTDGLLDAFGPERVIDTPLAESGIVGSAVGMAIAGLRPVCEMQFDGFSYLMIPQLEGNASRYRARTRSQRTVPMVVRIPYGGGVRALEHHSEARETFYAFPGVKVVVPSGPRNARSLMASAIRDPDPVVFLEPKRSYRAFKEEVPESADDLPIGKAQVVRQGTDLTVVSWGAMMRPVIQAVEDVASARSVTIELIDLLTLAPMDAEAVASSVRKTGRLVVVQESPRSFGVASEVIAQVNDRSFLYLEAPVKRVTGYDVVTPYFGRENLYIPGVERIRNGIEETLDF
;
A
#
# COMPACT_ATOMS: atom_id res chain seq x y z
N MET A 1 -6.14 -9.88 15.37
CA MET A 1 -7.02 -8.85 14.79
C MET A 1 -7.04 -9.01 13.28
N ASN A 2 -8.12 -8.57 12.59
CA ASN A 2 -8.08 -8.37 11.14
C ASN A 2 -7.51 -6.97 10.81
N MET A 3 -7.31 -6.66 9.53
CA MET A 3 -6.66 -5.41 9.11
C MET A 3 -7.48 -4.16 9.47
N VAL A 4 -8.82 -4.20 9.36
CA VAL A 4 -9.70 -3.10 9.78
C VAL A 4 -9.48 -2.77 11.26
N GLN A 5 -9.50 -3.79 12.11
CA GLN A 5 -9.28 -3.63 13.54
C GLN A 5 -7.87 -3.13 13.88
N ALA A 6 -6.87 -3.56 13.12
CA ALA A 6 -5.48 -3.15 13.30
C ALA A 6 -5.25 -1.68 12.94
N ILE A 7 -5.86 -1.21 11.83
CA ILE A 7 -5.82 0.20 11.45
C ILE A 7 -6.59 1.06 12.45
N ASN A 8 -7.79 0.63 12.86
CA ASN A 8 -8.57 1.32 13.89
C ASN A 8 -7.79 1.48 15.19
N LEU A 9 -7.11 0.40 15.64
CA LEU A 9 -6.26 0.45 16.83
C LEU A 9 -5.13 1.47 16.69
N ALA A 10 -4.46 1.52 15.52
CA ALA A 10 -3.40 2.50 15.27
C ALA A 10 -3.94 3.93 15.31
N LEU A 11 -5.06 4.21 14.65
CA LEU A 11 -5.71 5.51 14.66
C LEU A 11 -6.05 5.95 16.08
N ARG A 12 -6.71 5.08 16.87
CA ARG A 12 -7.05 5.34 18.26
C ARG A 12 -5.82 5.69 19.09
N GLN A 13 -4.78 4.89 19.02
CA GLN A 13 -3.57 5.08 19.82
C GLN A 13 -2.79 6.34 19.42
N GLU A 14 -2.73 6.68 18.15
CA GLU A 14 -2.09 7.92 17.72
C GLU A 14 -2.93 9.16 18.10
N MET A 15 -4.25 9.08 18.08
CA MET A 15 -5.12 10.15 18.58
C MET A 15 -5.05 10.30 20.12
N GLU A 16 -4.88 9.22 20.87
CA GLU A 16 -4.65 9.26 22.32
C GLU A 16 -3.29 9.87 22.66
N ARG A 17 -2.28 9.59 21.83
CA ARG A 17 -0.90 10.05 22.03
C ARG A 17 -0.68 11.53 21.69
N ASP A 18 -1.38 12.02 20.67
CA ASP A 18 -1.16 13.36 20.09
C ASP A 18 -2.50 14.03 19.76
N GLU A 19 -2.78 15.12 20.47
CA GLU A 19 -4.04 15.87 20.31
C GLU A 19 -4.15 16.57 18.95
N SER A 20 -3.06 16.75 18.22
CA SER A 20 -3.07 17.30 16.86
C SER A 20 -3.56 16.33 15.80
N VAL A 21 -3.62 15.03 16.09
CA VAL A 21 -4.13 14.00 15.16
C VAL A 21 -5.65 14.05 15.11
N LEU A 22 -6.20 14.19 13.91
CA LEU A 22 -7.64 14.17 13.67
C LEU A 22 -7.98 13.38 12.40
N ILE A 23 -9.22 12.93 12.30
CA ILE A 23 -9.73 12.18 11.16
C ILE A 23 -10.82 13.01 10.46
N LEU A 24 -10.78 13.02 9.11
CA LEU A 24 -11.82 13.64 8.31
C LEU A 24 -12.13 12.84 7.05
N GLY A 25 -13.36 12.85 6.62
CA GLY A 25 -13.82 12.13 5.43
C GLY A 25 -15.31 11.95 5.42
N GLU A 26 -15.82 11.29 4.39
CA GLU A 26 -17.22 10.98 4.26
C GLU A 26 -17.60 9.81 5.16
N ASP A 27 -18.64 9.97 5.99
CA ASP A 27 -19.20 8.95 6.88
C ASP A 27 -18.21 8.38 7.92
N VAL A 28 -17.04 9.01 8.12
CA VAL A 28 -15.99 8.52 9.03
C VAL A 28 -16.38 8.63 10.51
N GLY A 29 -17.28 9.53 10.84
CA GLY A 29 -17.75 9.76 12.20
C GLY A 29 -18.94 8.88 12.55
N LYS A 30 -20.14 9.29 12.15
CA LYS A 30 -21.39 8.66 12.53
C LYS A 30 -21.49 7.19 12.13
N ASP A 31 -21.05 6.86 10.92
CA ASP A 31 -21.10 5.50 10.39
C ASP A 31 -19.80 4.69 10.60
N GLY A 32 -18.75 5.31 11.11
CA GLY A 32 -17.46 4.65 11.33
C GLY A 32 -16.73 4.30 10.05
N GLY A 33 -17.02 5.00 8.94
CA GLY A 33 -16.53 4.76 7.60
C GLY A 33 -17.22 3.60 6.88
N VAL A 34 -17.18 3.61 5.54
CA VAL A 34 -17.82 2.58 4.69
C VAL A 34 -17.34 1.16 5.06
N PHE A 35 -16.08 1.02 5.42
CA PHE A 35 -15.48 -0.27 5.82
C PHE A 35 -15.34 -0.46 7.31
N ARG A 36 -15.88 0.46 8.14
CA ARG A 36 -15.83 0.44 9.61
C ARG A 36 -14.41 0.56 10.17
N VAL A 37 -13.54 1.24 9.47
CA VAL A 37 -12.16 1.45 9.96
C VAL A 37 -12.10 2.46 11.09
N THR A 38 -13.01 3.44 11.11
CA THR A 38 -13.07 4.51 12.12
C THR A 38 -14.18 4.29 13.18
N ASP A 39 -14.74 3.09 13.22
CA ASP A 39 -15.82 2.73 14.15
C ASP A 39 -15.43 3.01 15.62
N GLY A 40 -16.33 3.67 16.36
CA GLY A 40 -16.15 4.05 17.77
C GLY A 40 -15.14 5.19 18.03
N LEU A 41 -14.53 5.79 17.00
CA LEU A 41 -13.62 6.92 17.21
C LEU A 41 -14.35 8.23 17.47
N LEU A 42 -15.50 8.46 16.86
CA LEU A 42 -16.34 9.64 17.15
C LEU A 42 -16.75 9.69 18.61
N ASP A 43 -17.20 8.57 19.18
CA ASP A 43 -17.60 8.49 20.60
C ASP A 43 -16.41 8.72 21.54
N ALA A 44 -15.22 8.31 21.14
CA ALA A 44 -14.02 8.43 21.97
C ALA A 44 -13.38 9.83 21.94
N PHE A 45 -13.41 10.51 20.78
CA PHE A 45 -12.64 11.75 20.55
C PHE A 45 -13.48 12.97 20.21
N GLY A 46 -14.79 12.80 19.97
CA GLY A 46 -15.71 13.88 19.67
C GLY A 46 -15.67 14.39 18.21
N PRO A 47 -16.65 15.22 17.84
CA PRO A 47 -16.84 15.68 16.47
C PRO A 47 -15.80 16.72 15.98
N GLU A 48 -15.02 17.30 16.88
CA GLU A 48 -13.93 18.21 16.50
C GLU A 48 -12.68 17.47 16.02
N ARG A 49 -12.57 16.18 16.38
CA ARG A 49 -11.43 15.34 16.01
C ARG A 49 -11.80 14.19 15.06
N VAL A 50 -13.08 13.87 14.92
CA VAL A 50 -13.60 12.91 13.93
C VAL A 50 -14.70 13.61 13.15
N ILE A 51 -14.35 14.09 11.97
CA ILE A 51 -15.12 15.08 11.22
C ILE A 51 -15.77 14.42 10.00
N ASP A 52 -17.11 14.30 10.02
CA ASP A 52 -17.86 13.98 8.81
C ASP A 52 -17.85 15.16 7.85
N THR A 53 -17.46 14.93 6.62
CA THR A 53 -17.40 15.96 5.57
C THR A 53 -18.51 15.76 4.54
N PRO A 54 -18.89 16.79 3.80
CA PRO A 54 -19.61 16.62 2.55
C PRO A 54 -18.80 15.77 1.55
N LEU A 55 -19.49 15.20 0.55
CA LEU A 55 -18.90 14.47 -0.57
C LEU A 55 -18.15 15.45 -1.47
N ALA A 56 -16.85 15.64 -1.18
CA ALA A 56 -15.99 16.61 -1.87
C ALA A 56 -14.50 16.28 -1.65
N GLU A 57 -13.97 15.27 -2.32
CA GLU A 57 -12.62 14.73 -2.08
C GLU A 57 -11.51 15.80 -2.25
N SER A 58 -11.70 16.73 -3.22
CA SER A 58 -10.80 17.88 -3.37
C SER A 58 -10.85 18.81 -2.15
N GLY A 59 -12.03 19.03 -1.59
CA GLY A 59 -12.23 19.81 -0.36
C GLY A 59 -11.63 19.13 0.86
N ILE A 60 -11.81 17.82 0.98
CA ILE A 60 -11.27 17.01 2.09
C ILE A 60 -9.74 17.12 2.11
N VAL A 61 -9.08 16.80 1.00
CA VAL A 61 -7.61 16.83 0.94
C VAL A 61 -7.06 18.27 0.99
N GLY A 62 -7.75 19.23 0.35
CA GLY A 62 -7.37 20.65 0.42
C GLY A 62 -7.45 21.21 1.85
N SER A 63 -8.49 20.87 2.59
CA SER A 63 -8.61 21.23 4.01
C SER A 63 -7.53 20.57 4.86
N ALA A 64 -7.25 19.28 4.64
CA ALA A 64 -6.18 18.56 5.31
C ALA A 64 -4.81 19.19 5.09
N VAL A 65 -4.50 19.67 3.87
CA VAL A 65 -3.27 20.42 3.59
C VAL A 65 -3.20 21.69 4.45
N GLY A 66 -4.28 22.46 4.53
CA GLY A 66 -4.36 23.66 5.36
C GLY A 66 -4.20 23.37 6.85
N MET A 67 -4.86 22.33 7.35
CA MET A 67 -4.75 21.86 8.73
C MET A 67 -3.33 21.44 9.07
N ALA A 68 -2.66 20.69 8.20
CA ALA A 68 -1.28 20.26 8.39
C ALA A 68 -0.30 21.47 8.42
N ILE A 69 -0.51 22.45 7.56
CA ILE A 69 0.27 23.71 7.57
C ILE A 69 0.05 24.49 8.88
N ALA A 70 -1.16 24.42 9.44
CA ALA A 70 -1.51 25.05 10.71
C ALA A 70 -0.99 24.29 11.95
N GLY A 71 -0.34 23.12 11.77
CA GLY A 71 0.28 22.35 12.86
C GLY A 71 -0.52 21.15 13.33
N LEU A 72 -1.61 20.79 12.66
CA LEU A 72 -2.37 19.57 12.92
C LEU A 72 -1.79 18.38 12.11
N ARG A 73 -2.25 17.17 12.44
CA ARG A 73 -1.91 15.91 11.75
C ARG A 73 -3.18 15.24 11.23
N PRO A 74 -3.75 15.73 10.11
CA PRO A 74 -4.98 15.17 9.58
C PRO A 74 -4.74 13.82 8.90
N VAL A 75 -5.65 12.89 9.18
CA VAL A 75 -5.81 11.61 8.49
C VAL A 75 -7.12 11.68 7.72
N CYS A 76 -7.04 11.88 6.40
CA CYS A 76 -8.25 11.94 5.57
C CYS A 76 -8.51 10.61 4.87
N GLU A 77 -9.79 10.25 4.74
CA GLU A 77 -10.24 9.03 4.07
C GLU A 77 -10.88 9.37 2.72
N MET A 78 -10.43 8.69 1.67
CA MET A 78 -11.16 8.55 0.42
C MET A 78 -11.94 7.26 0.49
N GLN A 79 -13.22 7.24 0.12
CA GLN A 79 -14.04 6.03 0.25
C GLN A 79 -13.56 4.89 -0.66
N PHE A 80 -13.08 5.23 -1.87
CA PHE A 80 -12.58 4.27 -2.86
C PHE A 80 -11.50 4.89 -3.74
N ASP A 81 -10.64 4.04 -4.28
CA ASP A 81 -9.58 4.42 -5.21
C ASP A 81 -10.10 5.22 -6.41
N GLY A 82 -11.22 4.80 -7.01
CA GLY A 82 -11.82 5.47 -8.15
C GLY A 82 -12.31 6.90 -7.90
N PHE A 83 -12.50 7.32 -6.65
CA PHE A 83 -12.88 8.70 -6.30
C PHE A 83 -11.67 9.60 -6.03
N SER A 84 -10.50 9.01 -5.84
CA SER A 84 -9.28 9.73 -5.50
C SER A 84 -8.78 10.70 -6.58
N TYR A 85 -9.27 10.58 -7.83
CA TYR A 85 -8.90 11.52 -8.91
C TYR A 85 -9.18 12.97 -8.57
N LEU A 86 -10.27 13.24 -7.85
CA LEU A 86 -10.69 14.59 -7.49
C LEU A 86 -9.75 15.24 -6.47
N MET A 87 -9.02 14.45 -5.69
CA MET A 87 -8.06 14.96 -4.69
C MET A 87 -6.67 15.28 -5.26
N ILE A 88 -6.30 14.71 -6.42
CA ILE A 88 -4.95 14.81 -6.99
C ILE A 88 -4.45 16.25 -7.11
N PRO A 89 -5.22 17.24 -7.58
CA PRO A 89 -4.75 18.61 -7.63
C PRO A 89 -4.30 19.16 -6.27
N GLN A 90 -4.90 18.72 -5.18
CA GLN A 90 -4.53 19.15 -3.84
C GLN A 90 -3.32 18.39 -3.31
N LEU A 91 -3.25 17.09 -3.56
CA LEU A 91 -2.14 16.26 -3.15
C LEU A 91 -0.86 16.65 -3.93
N GLU A 92 -0.90 16.62 -5.26
CA GLU A 92 0.26 16.92 -6.10
C GLU A 92 0.56 18.43 -6.16
N GLY A 93 -0.47 19.24 -6.40
CA GLY A 93 -0.30 20.69 -6.59
C GLY A 93 0.12 21.44 -5.34
N ASN A 94 -0.31 20.98 -4.17
CA ASN A 94 -0.10 21.65 -2.89
C ASN A 94 0.74 20.84 -1.91
N ALA A 95 0.26 19.68 -1.43
CA ALA A 95 0.92 18.93 -0.37
C ALA A 95 2.35 18.52 -0.75
N SER A 96 2.53 17.88 -1.91
CA SER A 96 3.82 17.35 -2.35
C SER A 96 4.90 18.43 -2.51
N ARG A 97 4.50 19.61 -2.93
CA ARG A 97 5.41 20.70 -3.30
C ARG A 97 5.72 21.67 -2.14
N TYR A 98 5.00 21.57 -1.05
CA TYR A 98 5.06 22.58 0.01
C TYR A 98 6.43 22.64 0.67
N ARG A 99 7.05 21.48 0.97
CA ARG A 99 8.41 21.43 1.49
C ARG A 99 9.42 22.13 0.56
N ALA A 100 9.35 21.87 -0.74
CA ALA A 100 10.23 22.50 -1.73
C ALA A 100 9.99 24.03 -1.81
N ARG A 101 8.73 24.47 -1.88
CA ARG A 101 8.34 25.89 -1.92
C ARG A 101 8.82 26.67 -0.71
N THR A 102 8.86 26.02 0.45
CA THR A 102 9.31 26.66 1.70
C THR A 102 10.79 26.40 2.01
N ARG A 103 11.57 25.87 1.04
CA ARG A 103 12.99 25.54 1.22
C ARG A 103 13.21 24.65 2.45
N SER A 104 12.37 23.66 2.63
CA SER A 104 12.36 22.69 3.76
C SER A 104 12.09 23.30 5.14
N GLN A 105 11.65 24.55 5.22
CA GLN A 105 11.30 25.19 6.51
C GLN A 105 9.94 24.71 7.06
N ARG A 106 9.08 24.23 6.18
CA ARG A 106 7.73 23.74 6.52
C ARG A 106 7.46 22.41 5.85
N THR A 107 6.63 21.60 6.50
CA THR A 107 6.20 20.27 6.05
C THR A 107 4.68 20.20 6.04
N VAL A 108 4.14 19.12 5.48
CA VAL A 108 2.70 18.84 5.46
C VAL A 108 2.47 17.44 6.01
N PRO A 109 2.51 17.26 7.34
CA PRO A 109 2.32 15.96 7.99
C PRO A 109 0.84 15.55 7.90
N MET A 110 0.48 14.81 6.87
CA MET A 110 -0.88 14.31 6.66
C MET A 110 -0.88 12.90 6.07
N VAL A 111 -1.94 12.17 6.33
CA VAL A 111 -2.18 10.85 5.73
C VAL A 111 -3.42 10.91 4.88
N VAL A 112 -3.35 10.34 3.67
CA VAL A 112 -4.53 10.07 2.83
C VAL A 112 -4.72 8.56 2.78
N ARG A 113 -5.77 8.07 3.43
CA ARG A 113 -6.17 6.66 3.43
C ARG A 113 -7.04 6.38 2.22
N ILE A 114 -6.73 5.33 1.49
CA ILE A 114 -7.45 4.95 0.27
C ILE A 114 -7.68 3.44 0.24
N PRO A 115 -8.93 2.98 0.43
CA PRO A 115 -9.29 1.60 0.11
C PRO A 115 -9.12 1.33 -1.38
N TYR A 116 -8.23 0.41 -1.78
CA TYR A 116 -7.89 0.15 -3.18
C TYR A 116 -7.96 -1.35 -3.53
N GLY A 117 -7.85 -1.65 -4.83
CA GLY A 117 -7.77 -3.01 -5.36
C GLY A 117 -9.10 -3.73 -5.47
N GLY A 118 -9.12 -4.82 -6.25
CA GLY A 118 -10.30 -5.62 -6.54
C GLY A 118 -10.46 -6.85 -5.64
N GLY A 119 -11.26 -7.81 -6.14
CA GLY A 119 -11.54 -9.05 -5.42
C GLY A 119 -12.61 -8.93 -4.34
N VAL A 120 -13.37 -7.82 -4.34
CA VAL A 120 -14.45 -7.54 -3.38
C VAL A 120 -15.84 -7.56 -4.02
N ARG A 121 -15.93 -7.95 -5.28
CA ARG A 121 -17.18 -8.02 -6.06
C ARG A 121 -17.91 -6.68 -6.14
N ALA A 122 -17.16 -5.63 -6.40
CA ALA A 122 -17.67 -4.27 -6.58
C ALA A 122 -17.70 -3.85 -8.06
N LEU A 123 -18.09 -2.60 -8.31
CA LEU A 123 -18.00 -1.98 -9.65
C LEU A 123 -16.52 -1.77 -10.02
N GLU A 124 -16.24 -1.58 -11.32
CA GLU A 124 -14.87 -1.45 -11.85
C GLU A 124 -14.07 -0.33 -11.16
N HIS A 125 -14.65 0.85 -11.02
CA HIS A 125 -13.98 2.00 -10.37
C HIS A 125 -13.81 1.83 -8.85
N HIS A 126 -14.47 0.85 -8.25
CA HIS A 126 -14.23 0.45 -6.85
C HIS A 126 -13.22 -0.69 -6.73
N SER A 127 -12.74 -1.24 -7.84
CA SER A 127 -11.93 -2.47 -7.88
C SER A 127 -10.57 -2.25 -8.52
N GLU A 128 -10.20 -1.01 -8.81
CA GLU A 128 -8.94 -0.67 -9.45
C GLU A 128 -7.76 -0.73 -8.46
N ALA A 129 -6.59 -1.05 -9.02
CA ALA A 129 -5.31 -0.95 -8.33
C ALA A 129 -4.40 -0.04 -9.17
N ARG A 130 -4.10 1.16 -8.69
CA ARG A 130 -3.38 2.21 -9.41
C ARG A 130 -2.32 2.87 -8.55
N GLU A 131 -1.48 2.08 -7.93
CA GLU A 131 -0.52 2.50 -6.93
C GLU A 131 0.43 3.59 -7.44
N THR A 132 0.86 3.50 -8.72
CA THR A 132 1.76 4.50 -9.33
C THR A 132 1.12 5.88 -9.52
N PHE A 133 -0.21 5.95 -9.48
CA PHE A 133 -0.93 7.20 -9.61
C PHE A 133 -0.70 8.18 -8.44
N TYR A 134 -0.19 7.68 -7.32
CA TYR A 134 0.08 8.48 -6.12
C TYR A 134 1.57 8.73 -5.88
N ALA A 135 2.45 8.15 -6.70
CA ALA A 135 3.90 8.25 -6.52
C ALA A 135 4.48 9.59 -7.04
N PHE A 136 3.97 10.70 -6.54
CA PHE A 136 4.51 12.02 -6.87
C PHE A 136 5.76 12.34 -6.06
N PRO A 137 6.75 13.07 -6.62
CA PRO A 137 7.86 13.59 -5.82
C PRO A 137 7.34 14.42 -4.63
N GLY A 138 7.76 14.04 -3.42
CA GLY A 138 7.32 14.68 -2.17
C GLY A 138 6.09 14.02 -1.50
N VAL A 139 5.59 12.91 -2.04
CA VAL A 139 4.58 12.06 -1.42
C VAL A 139 5.15 10.67 -1.20
N LYS A 140 4.89 10.09 -0.03
CA LYS A 140 5.23 8.69 0.26
C LYS A 140 4.02 7.81 0.02
N VAL A 141 4.24 6.59 -0.49
CA VAL A 141 3.16 5.62 -0.76
C VAL A 141 3.46 4.32 -0.05
N VAL A 142 2.57 3.92 0.85
CA VAL A 142 2.69 2.68 1.63
C VAL A 142 1.50 1.76 1.40
N VAL A 143 1.73 0.45 1.44
CA VAL A 143 0.73 -0.58 1.19
C VAL A 143 0.94 -1.74 2.16
N PRO A 144 0.19 -1.84 3.25
CA PRO A 144 0.30 -2.98 4.16
C PRO A 144 -0.23 -4.26 3.53
N SER A 145 0.35 -5.39 3.89
CA SER A 145 -0.04 -6.71 3.39
C SER A 145 -0.82 -7.55 4.41
N GLY A 146 -0.70 -7.21 5.69
CA GLY A 146 -1.38 -7.89 6.79
C GLY A 146 -1.72 -6.96 7.96
N PRO A 147 -2.48 -7.45 8.95
CA PRO A 147 -2.90 -6.66 10.11
C PRO A 147 -1.74 -6.06 10.90
N ARG A 148 -0.69 -6.85 11.17
CA ARG A 148 0.46 -6.40 11.98
C ARG A 148 1.18 -5.23 11.33
N ASN A 149 1.53 -5.37 10.05
CA ASN A 149 2.22 -4.28 9.35
C ASN A 149 1.29 -3.10 9.03
N ALA A 150 -0.02 -3.31 8.86
CA ALA A 150 -0.99 -2.23 8.70
C ALA A 150 -1.01 -1.30 9.93
N ARG A 151 -1.01 -1.87 11.14
CA ARG A 151 -0.95 -1.10 12.37
C ARG A 151 0.35 -0.29 12.47
N SER A 152 1.48 -0.95 12.26
CA SER A 152 2.80 -0.32 12.41
C SER A 152 3.04 0.77 11.35
N LEU A 153 2.68 0.51 10.08
CA LEU A 153 2.79 1.49 9.01
C LEU A 153 1.85 2.68 9.19
N MET A 154 0.63 2.47 9.74
CA MET A 154 -0.29 3.58 10.02
C MET A 154 0.30 4.51 11.08
N ALA A 155 0.85 3.96 12.15
CA ALA A 155 1.55 4.76 13.17
C ALA A 155 2.75 5.53 12.56
N SER A 156 3.56 4.87 11.73
CA SER A 156 4.68 5.50 11.03
C SER A 156 4.22 6.59 10.06
N ALA A 157 3.11 6.38 9.33
CA ALA A 157 2.54 7.35 8.41
C ALA A 157 2.04 8.62 9.14
N ILE A 158 1.34 8.47 10.27
CA ILE A 158 0.84 9.60 11.05
C ILE A 158 2.00 10.42 11.64
N ARG A 159 3.08 9.74 12.05
CA ARG A 159 4.27 10.40 12.63
C ARG A 159 5.18 11.03 11.58
N ASP A 160 5.05 10.67 10.31
CA ASP A 160 5.88 11.19 9.23
C ASP A 160 5.68 12.71 9.05
N PRO A 161 6.74 13.48 8.82
CA PRO A 161 6.62 14.92 8.56
C PRO A 161 6.10 15.28 7.16
N ASP A 162 6.07 14.33 6.23
CA ASP A 162 5.65 14.54 4.84
C ASP A 162 4.34 13.82 4.52
N PRO A 163 3.65 14.20 3.43
CA PRO A 163 2.41 13.56 3.03
C PRO A 163 2.60 12.06 2.73
N VAL A 164 1.74 11.24 3.31
CA VAL A 164 1.72 9.78 3.08
C VAL A 164 0.38 9.37 2.49
N VAL A 165 0.40 8.70 1.35
CA VAL A 165 -0.75 7.94 0.84
C VAL A 165 -0.67 6.53 1.39
N PHE A 166 -1.69 6.12 2.12
CA PHE A 166 -1.82 4.83 2.76
C PHE A 166 -2.87 4.01 2.00
N LEU A 167 -2.40 3.12 1.13
CA LEU A 167 -3.26 2.27 0.30
C LEU A 167 -3.71 1.04 1.08
N GLU A 168 -5.00 0.89 1.29
CA GLU A 168 -5.59 -0.19 2.07
C GLU A 168 -6.16 -1.26 1.15
N PRO A 169 -5.51 -2.44 1.02
CA PRO A 169 -6.01 -3.49 0.14
C PRO A 169 -7.32 -4.07 0.67
N LYS A 170 -8.47 -3.66 0.10
CA LYS A 170 -9.82 -4.05 0.53
C LYS A 170 -10.01 -5.56 0.66
N ARG A 171 -9.40 -6.32 -0.25
CA ARG A 171 -9.44 -7.79 -0.23
C ARG A 171 -8.84 -8.38 1.05
N SER A 172 -7.89 -7.66 1.69
CA SER A 172 -7.22 -8.09 2.91
C SER A 172 -7.94 -7.67 4.19
N TYR A 173 -8.89 -6.74 4.14
CA TYR A 173 -9.51 -6.14 5.33
C TYR A 173 -10.00 -7.15 6.35
N ARG A 174 -10.70 -8.21 5.90
CA ARG A 174 -11.29 -9.24 6.75
C ARG A 174 -10.92 -10.66 6.34
N ALA A 175 -9.94 -10.82 5.42
CA ALA A 175 -9.60 -12.11 4.83
C ALA A 175 -8.96 -13.07 5.85
N PHE A 176 -8.25 -12.54 6.81
CA PHE A 176 -7.55 -13.31 7.85
C PHE A 176 -7.30 -12.46 9.10
N LYS A 177 -6.81 -13.12 10.14
CA LYS A 177 -6.42 -12.51 11.40
C LYS A 177 -4.98 -12.85 11.72
N GLU A 178 -4.29 -11.91 12.35
CA GLU A 178 -2.94 -12.07 12.91
C GLU A 178 -2.91 -11.63 14.36
N GLU A 179 -1.89 -12.05 15.08
CA GLU A 179 -1.51 -11.44 16.34
C GLU A 179 -0.93 -10.06 16.08
N VAL A 180 -1.54 -9.04 16.66
CA VAL A 180 -1.11 -7.65 16.54
C VAL A 180 -0.68 -7.21 17.94
N PRO A 181 0.60 -6.85 18.14
CA PRO A 181 1.09 -6.39 19.43
C PRO A 181 0.36 -5.14 19.93
N GLU A 182 0.28 -4.93 21.23
CA GLU A 182 -0.31 -3.70 21.81
C GLU A 182 0.49 -2.45 21.46
N SER A 183 1.82 -2.56 21.44
CA SER A 183 2.71 -1.50 20.95
C SER A 183 2.98 -1.66 19.44
N ALA A 184 3.03 -0.56 18.70
CA ALA A 184 3.46 -0.63 17.30
C ALA A 184 4.93 -1.04 17.22
N ASP A 185 5.23 -2.01 16.35
CA ASP A 185 6.61 -2.28 15.96
C ASP A 185 7.15 -1.04 15.22
N ASP A 186 8.46 -0.82 15.34
CA ASP A 186 9.11 0.19 14.51
C ASP A 186 9.24 -0.33 13.08
N LEU A 187 8.39 0.19 12.20
CA LEU A 187 8.36 -0.17 10.78
C LEU A 187 8.54 1.10 9.95
N PRO A 188 9.79 1.47 9.65
CA PRO A 188 10.07 2.72 8.95
C PRO A 188 9.59 2.68 7.51
N ILE A 189 9.02 3.79 7.05
CA ILE A 189 8.65 3.99 5.64
C ILE A 189 9.92 3.97 4.79
N GLY A 190 9.86 3.29 3.65
CA GLY A 190 11.01 3.11 2.75
C GLY A 190 11.82 1.83 3.01
N LYS A 191 11.28 0.92 3.85
CA LYS A 191 11.88 -0.38 4.10
C LYS A 191 10.97 -1.51 3.66
N ALA A 192 11.56 -2.47 2.94
CA ALA A 192 10.94 -3.73 2.58
C ALA A 192 11.16 -4.79 3.68
N GLN A 193 10.35 -5.82 3.69
CA GLN A 193 10.46 -6.94 4.60
C GLN A 193 10.76 -8.22 3.84
N VAL A 194 11.83 -8.93 4.22
CA VAL A 194 12.09 -10.29 3.75
C VAL A 194 11.21 -11.23 4.56
N VAL A 195 10.14 -11.73 3.93
CA VAL A 195 9.16 -12.63 4.55
C VAL A 195 9.66 -14.06 4.58
N ARG A 196 10.47 -14.44 3.59
CA ARG A 196 11.08 -15.76 3.47
C ARG A 196 12.48 -15.63 2.88
N GLN A 197 13.44 -16.31 3.44
CA GLN A 197 14.82 -16.40 2.89
C GLN A 197 14.90 -17.46 1.78
N GLY A 198 15.73 -17.19 0.77
CA GLY A 198 15.98 -18.11 -0.32
C GLY A 198 17.20 -17.72 -1.14
N THR A 199 17.66 -18.65 -2.02
CA THR A 199 18.89 -18.47 -2.82
C THR A 199 18.70 -18.74 -4.31
N ASP A 200 17.57 -19.33 -4.74
CA ASP A 200 17.39 -19.79 -6.12
C ASP A 200 16.57 -18.82 -6.98
N LEU A 201 15.67 -18.05 -6.36
CA LEU A 201 14.83 -17.08 -7.03
C LEU A 201 14.32 -16.05 -6.03
N THR A 202 14.15 -14.80 -6.46
CA THR A 202 13.51 -13.72 -5.71
C THR A 202 12.09 -13.48 -6.23
N VAL A 203 11.11 -13.43 -5.33
CA VAL A 203 9.75 -12.97 -5.62
C VAL A 203 9.50 -11.68 -4.85
N VAL A 204 9.02 -10.65 -5.55
CA VAL A 204 8.66 -9.35 -4.96
C VAL A 204 7.17 -9.10 -5.14
N SER A 205 6.50 -8.69 -4.07
CA SER A 205 5.08 -8.32 -4.12
C SER A 205 4.73 -7.35 -2.97
N TRP A 206 3.45 -6.98 -2.86
CA TRP A 206 2.90 -6.11 -1.82
C TRP A 206 1.40 -6.25 -1.68
N GLY A 207 0.85 -5.75 -0.58
CA GLY A 207 -0.57 -5.62 -0.35
C GLY A 207 -1.32 -6.95 -0.46
N ALA A 208 -2.49 -6.94 -1.10
CA ALA A 208 -3.34 -8.13 -1.22
C ALA A 208 -2.69 -9.29 -1.98
N MET A 209 -1.70 -9.00 -2.84
CA MET A 209 -1.04 -10.02 -3.64
C MET A 209 -0.08 -10.88 -2.83
N MET A 210 0.36 -10.43 -1.64
CA MET A 210 1.25 -11.23 -0.79
C MET A 210 0.65 -12.59 -0.43
N ARG A 211 -0.65 -12.66 -0.17
CA ARG A 211 -1.30 -13.92 0.22
C ARG A 211 -1.25 -15.01 -0.87
N PRO A 212 -1.72 -14.78 -2.11
CA PRO A 212 -1.57 -15.78 -3.18
C PRO A 212 -0.11 -16.02 -3.57
N VAL A 213 0.78 -15.05 -3.38
CA VAL A 213 2.22 -15.22 -3.61
C VAL A 213 2.84 -16.17 -2.59
N ILE A 214 2.54 -16.03 -1.31
CA ILE A 214 3.03 -16.96 -0.26
C ILE A 214 2.65 -18.39 -0.62
N GLN A 215 1.39 -18.65 -0.96
CA GLN A 215 0.91 -19.96 -1.35
C GLN A 215 1.64 -20.50 -2.59
N ALA A 216 1.79 -19.69 -3.65
CA ALA A 216 2.48 -20.10 -4.87
C ALA A 216 3.97 -20.41 -4.62
N VAL A 217 4.64 -19.61 -3.80
CA VAL A 217 6.04 -19.80 -3.40
C VAL A 217 6.19 -21.11 -2.61
N GLU A 218 5.30 -21.41 -1.67
CA GLU A 218 5.31 -22.66 -0.89
C GLU A 218 5.10 -23.87 -1.80
N ASP A 219 4.12 -23.81 -2.70
CA ASP A 219 3.80 -24.88 -3.64
C ASP A 219 5.00 -25.21 -4.53
N VAL A 220 5.63 -24.20 -5.16
CA VAL A 220 6.77 -24.40 -6.07
C VAL A 220 8.01 -24.83 -5.29
N ALA A 221 8.32 -24.19 -4.17
CA ALA A 221 9.48 -24.54 -3.35
C ALA A 221 9.45 -26.01 -2.92
N SER A 222 8.27 -26.51 -2.51
CA SER A 222 8.08 -27.90 -2.12
C SER A 222 8.16 -28.86 -3.31
N ALA A 223 7.55 -28.50 -4.46
CA ALA A 223 7.51 -29.38 -5.64
C ALA A 223 8.87 -29.50 -6.34
N ARG A 224 9.66 -28.42 -6.36
CA ARG A 224 10.95 -28.32 -7.09
C ARG A 224 12.17 -28.47 -6.17
N SER A 225 11.99 -28.56 -4.85
CA SER A 225 13.08 -28.58 -3.86
C SER A 225 14.03 -27.38 -4.00
N VAL A 226 13.48 -26.18 -4.27
CA VAL A 226 14.20 -24.91 -4.39
C VAL A 226 13.87 -23.99 -3.22
N THR A 227 14.76 -23.01 -2.97
CA THR A 227 14.57 -21.99 -1.94
C THR A 227 14.29 -20.63 -2.59
N ILE A 228 13.11 -20.10 -2.32
CA ILE A 228 12.64 -18.84 -2.92
C ILE A 228 12.65 -17.74 -1.86
N GLU A 229 13.38 -16.66 -2.14
CA GLU A 229 13.32 -15.46 -1.32
C GLU A 229 12.07 -14.65 -1.65
N LEU A 230 11.29 -14.30 -0.63
CA LEU A 230 10.08 -13.53 -0.78
C LEU A 230 10.21 -12.19 -0.07
N ILE A 231 10.00 -11.10 -0.81
CA ILE A 231 10.08 -9.72 -0.34
C ILE A 231 8.70 -9.07 -0.43
N ASP A 232 8.24 -8.53 0.69
CA ASP A 232 7.10 -7.62 0.77
C ASP A 232 7.63 -6.17 0.76
N LEU A 233 7.26 -5.39 -0.26
CA LEU A 233 7.77 -4.02 -0.41
C LEU A 233 7.26 -3.07 0.67
N LEU A 234 6.02 -3.21 1.13
CA LEU A 234 5.35 -2.35 2.11
C LEU A 234 5.36 -0.86 1.78
N THR A 235 6.42 -0.35 1.18
CA THR A 235 6.56 1.03 0.69
C THR A 235 6.89 1.03 -0.80
N LEU A 236 6.07 1.71 -1.57
CA LEU A 236 6.26 1.83 -3.02
C LEU A 236 7.01 3.10 -3.41
N ALA A 237 6.87 4.16 -2.62
CA ALA A 237 7.61 5.42 -2.77
C ALA A 237 7.93 6.02 -1.39
N PRO A 238 9.21 6.17 -1.01
CA PRO A 238 10.39 5.65 -1.71
C PRO A 238 10.50 4.12 -1.59
N MET A 239 10.86 3.45 -2.69
CA MET A 239 11.05 1.99 -2.69
C MET A 239 12.39 1.60 -2.05
N ASP A 240 12.42 0.49 -1.30
CA ASP A 240 13.67 -0.14 -0.84
C ASP A 240 14.34 -0.93 -1.99
N ALA A 241 14.85 -0.19 -2.96
CA ALA A 241 15.46 -0.76 -4.15
C ALA A 241 16.69 -1.60 -3.83
N GLU A 242 17.43 -1.26 -2.75
CA GLU A 242 18.64 -2.01 -2.36
C GLU A 242 18.27 -3.38 -1.77
N ALA A 243 17.19 -3.51 -1.03
CA ALA A 243 16.71 -4.81 -0.54
C ALA A 243 16.43 -5.76 -1.71
N VAL A 244 15.73 -5.28 -2.75
CA VAL A 244 15.44 -6.07 -3.96
C VAL A 244 16.72 -6.39 -4.74
N ALA A 245 17.58 -5.40 -4.96
CA ALA A 245 18.83 -5.58 -5.70
C ALA A 245 19.78 -6.57 -5.00
N SER A 246 19.88 -6.50 -3.68
CA SER A 246 20.70 -7.44 -2.89
C SER A 246 20.17 -8.87 -2.98
N SER A 247 18.86 -9.04 -2.97
CA SER A 247 18.24 -10.35 -3.19
C SER A 247 18.54 -10.89 -4.59
N VAL A 248 18.39 -10.07 -5.63
CA VAL A 248 18.68 -10.46 -7.01
C VAL A 248 20.17 -10.81 -7.21
N ARG A 249 21.08 -10.07 -6.60
CA ARG A 249 22.53 -10.42 -6.63
C ARG A 249 22.82 -11.79 -6.05
N LYS A 250 22.00 -12.24 -5.10
CA LYS A 250 22.12 -13.55 -4.46
C LYS A 250 21.48 -14.67 -5.28
N THR A 251 20.31 -14.40 -5.86
CA THR A 251 19.44 -15.43 -6.47
C THR A 251 19.52 -15.52 -7.98
N GLY A 252 20.01 -14.48 -8.66
CA GLY A 252 20.10 -14.41 -10.12
C GLY A 252 18.76 -14.28 -10.86
N ARG A 253 17.62 -14.45 -10.19
CA ARG A 253 16.31 -14.54 -10.82
C ARG A 253 15.28 -13.69 -10.10
N LEU A 254 14.35 -13.07 -10.86
CA LEU A 254 13.34 -12.18 -10.30
C LEU A 254 11.97 -12.38 -10.93
N VAL A 255 10.97 -12.56 -10.06
CA VAL A 255 9.54 -12.47 -10.40
C VAL A 255 8.92 -11.32 -9.61
N VAL A 256 8.19 -10.42 -10.28
CA VAL A 256 7.44 -9.35 -9.64
C VAL A 256 5.96 -9.58 -9.84
N VAL A 257 5.20 -9.59 -8.75
CA VAL A 257 3.75 -9.84 -8.77
C VAL A 257 3.01 -8.61 -8.32
N GLN A 258 2.08 -8.11 -9.15
CA GLN A 258 1.21 -6.96 -8.85
C GLN A 258 -0.22 -7.20 -9.31
N GLU A 259 -1.18 -6.54 -8.67
CA GLU A 259 -2.58 -6.58 -9.06
C GLU A 259 -2.87 -5.65 -10.24
N SER A 260 -2.25 -4.50 -10.27
CA SER A 260 -2.40 -3.46 -11.30
C SER A 260 -2.03 -3.94 -12.72
N PRO A 261 -2.44 -3.19 -13.77
CA PRO A 261 -2.10 -3.51 -15.15
C PRO A 261 -0.60 -3.69 -15.39
N ARG A 262 -0.27 -4.39 -16.46
CA ARG A 262 1.12 -4.69 -16.83
C ARG A 262 1.92 -3.44 -17.19
N SER A 263 1.29 -2.51 -17.93
CA SER A 263 1.91 -1.28 -18.37
C SER A 263 1.84 -0.20 -17.28
N PHE A 264 2.94 0.53 -17.10
CA PHE A 264 3.07 1.62 -16.14
C PHE A 264 2.80 1.24 -14.68
N GLY A 265 2.83 -0.04 -14.32
CA GLY A 265 2.74 -0.51 -12.93
C GLY A 265 4.07 -0.42 -12.19
N VAL A 266 4.02 -0.57 -10.87
CA VAL A 266 5.19 -0.55 -9.96
C VAL A 266 6.24 -1.58 -10.35
N ALA A 267 5.85 -2.74 -10.91
CA ALA A 267 6.78 -3.74 -11.40
C ALA A 267 7.76 -3.21 -12.45
N SER A 268 7.37 -2.20 -13.24
CA SER A 268 8.26 -1.57 -14.21
C SER A 268 9.36 -0.76 -13.53
N GLU A 269 9.04 -0.08 -12.42
CA GLU A 269 10.02 0.63 -11.61
C GLU A 269 10.95 -0.35 -10.88
N VAL A 270 10.42 -1.44 -10.32
CA VAL A 270 11.25 -2.50 -9.71
C VAL A 270 12.29 -3.01 -10.70
N ILE A 271 11.90 -3.26 -11.95
CA ILE A 271 12.83 -3.70 -13.02
C ILE A 271 13.88 -2.64 -13.31
N ALA A 272 13.48 -1.37 -13.44
CA ALA A 272 14.44 -0.28 -13.68
C ALA A 272 15.47 -0.21 -12.56
N GLN A 273 15.04 -0.23 -11.30
CA GLN A 273 15.90 -0.19 -10.12
C GLN A 273 16.85 -1.41 -10.04
N VAL A 274 16.38 -2.60 -10.43
CA VAL A 274 17.22 -3.82 -10.50
C VAL A 274 18.23 -3.72 -11.64
N ASN A 275 17.82 -3.22 -12.81
CA ASN A 275 18.74 -3.02 -13.93
C ASN A 275 19.88 -2.07 -13.56
N ASP A 276 19.59 -0.97 -12.89
CA ASP A 276 20.62 0.00 -12.46
C ASP A 276 21.62 -0.59 -11.46
N ARG A 277 21.21 -1.55 -10.62
CA ARG A 277 21.99 -2.05 -9.47
C ARG A 277 22.50 -3.47 -9.61
N SER A 278 21.82 -4.31 -10.38
CA SER A 278 22.03 -5.76 -10.36
C SER A 278 21.89 -6.43 -11.73
N PHE A 279 21.88 -5.69 -12.84
CA PHE A 279 21.69 -6.24 -14.19
C PHE A 279 22.63 -7.41 -14.49
N LEU A 280 23.91 -7.27 -14.16
CA LEU A 280 24.95 -8.29 -14.46
C LEU A 280 24.80 -9.58 -13.63
N TYR A 281 23.91 -9.60 -12.66
CA TYR A 281 23.63 -10.79 -11.83
C TYR A 281 22.40 -11.55 -12.31
N LEU A 282 21.61 -10.98 -13.25
CA LEU A 282 20.43 -11.65 -13.79
C LEU A 282 20.82 -12.82 -14.68
N GLU A 283 20.33 -13.99 -14.34
CA GLU A 283 20.47 -15.25 -15.08
C GLU A 283 19.25 -15.56 -15.96
N ALA A 284 18.15 -14.84 -15.75
CA ALA A 284 16.91 -14.97 -16.52
C ALA A 284 16.25 -13.60 -16.73
N PRO A 285 15.42 -13.42 -17.79
CA PRO A 285 14.59 -12.25 -17.94
C PRO A 285 13.66 -12.07 -16.74
N VAL A 286 13.52 -10.83 -16.23
CA VAL A 286 12.60 -10.55 -15.13
C VAL A 286 11.17 -10.84 -15.54
N LYS A 287 10.48 -11.71 -14.79
CA LYS A 287 9.08 -12.06 -15.02
C LYS A 287 8.14 -11.12 -14.28
N ARG A 288 7.14 -10.57 -14.99
CA ARG A 288 6.03 -9.84 -14.38
C ARG A 288 4.75 -10.66 -14.43
N VAL A 289 4.13 -10.89 -13.28
CA VAL A 289 2.80 -11.50 -13.15
C VAL A 289 1.84 -10.41 -12.68
N THR A 290 0.96 -9.96 -13.57
CA THR A 290 0.21 -8.71 -13.38
C THR A 290 -1.25 -8.87 -13.79
N GLY A 291 -2.08 -7.88 -13.49
CA GLY A 291 -3.32 -7.65 -14.23
C GLY A 291 -3.05 -7.45 -15.71
N TYR A 292 -4.10 -7.43 -16.52
CA TYR A 292 -4.01 -7.18 -17.95
C TYR A 292 -4.16 -5.67 -18.24
N ASP A 293 -3.69 -5.23 -19.43
CA ASP A 293 -3.84 -3.84 -19.88
C ASP A 293 -5.25 -3.59 -20.45
N VAL A 294 -6.23 -3.74 -19.59
CA VAL A 294 -7.65 -3.50 -19.84
C VAL A 294 -8.29 -2.82 -18.64
N VAL A 295 -9.43 -2.20 -18.83
CA VAL A 295 -10.25 -1.71 -17.70
C VAL A 295 -10.57 -2.87 -16.78
N THR A 296 -10.46 -2.67 -15.47
CA THR A 296 -10.79 -3.69 -14.47
C THR A 296 -12.20 -4.23 -14.74
N PRO A 297 -12.36 -5.53 -14.95
CA PRO A 297 -13.65 -6.09 -15.30
C PRO A 297 -14.63 -6.09 -14.12
N TYR A 298 -15.92 -6.08 -14.44
CA TYR A 298 -16.98 -6.23 -13.43
C TYR A 298 -16.78 -7.49 -12.58
N PHE A 299 -17.31 -7.47 -11.37
CA PHE A 299 -17.12 -8.45 -10.30
C PHE A 299 -17.20 -9.93 -10.74
N GLY A 300 -18.01 -10.29 -11.73
CA GLY A 300 -18.09 -11.66 -12.22
C GLY A 300 -16.83 -12.17 -12.93
N ARG A 301 -15.90 -11.28 -13.31
CA ARG A 301 -14.66 -11.60 -14.02
C ARG A 301 -13.39 -11.13 -13.31
N GLU A 302 -13.49 -10.55 -12.13
CA GLU A 302 -12.32 -10.07 -11.35
C GLU A 302 -11.24 -11.15 -11.20
N ASN A 303 -11.64 -12.39 -10.91
CA ASN A 303 -10.71 -13.51 -10.73
C ASN A 303 -9.95 -13.92 -12.00
N LEU A 304 -10.43 -13.52 -13.19
CA LEU A 304 -9.69 -13.72 -14.44
C LEU A 304 -8.63 -12.64 -14.64
N TYR A 305 -8.87 -11.47 -14.09
CA TYR A 305 -7.99 -10.30 -14.19
C TYR A 305 -6.89 -10.34 -13.14
N ILE A 306 -7.25 -10.50 -11.86
CA ILE A 306 -6.31 -10.50 -10.74
C ILE A 306 -5.46 -11.78 -10.80
N PRO A 307 -4.12 -11.68 -10.67
CA PRO A 307 -3.27 -12.86 -10.62
C PRO A 307 -3.65 -13.82 -9.47
N GLY A 308 -4.03 -15.03 -9.83
CA GLY A 308 -4.26 -16.13 -8.87
C GLY A 308 -3.00 -16.97 -8.66
N VAL A 309 -3.06 -17.90 -7.70
CA VAL A 309 -1.96 -18.79 -7.32
C VAL A 309 -1.36 -19.52 -8.53
N GLU A 310 -2.19 -20.04 -9.44
CA GLU A 310 -1.73 -20.78 -10.63
C GLU A 310 -0.91 -19.89 -11.57
N ARG A 311 -1.37 -18.65 -11.88
CA ARG A 311 -0.63 -17.72 -12.74
C ARG A 311 0.71 -17.32 -12.11
N ILE A 312 0.76 -17.20 -10.78
CA ILE A 312 1.98 -16.86 -10.04
C ILE A 312 2.94 -18.05 -10.08
N ARG A 313 2.45 -19.27 -9.81
CA ARG A 313 3.26 -20.50 -9.94
C ARG A 313 3.89 -20.63 -11.32
N ASN A 314 3.08 -20.52 -12.38
CA ASN A 314 3.58 -20.59 -13.75
C ASN A 314 4.68 -19.56 -14.02
N GLY A 315 4.52 -18.32 -13.53
CA GLY A 315 5.55 -17.29 -13.65
C GLY A 315 6.85 -17.63 -12.91
N ILE A 316 6.76 -18.25 -11.75
CA ILE A 316 7.92 -18.73 -10.97
C ILE A 316 8.60 -19.90 -11.71
N GLU A 317 7.85 -20.90 -12.12
CA GLU A 317 8.34 -22.08 -12.82
C GLU A 317 9.04 -21.71 -14.15
N GLU A 318 8.42 -20.87 -14.98
CA GLU A 318 9.03 -20.35 -16.22
C GLU A 318 10.35 -19.62 -15.97
N THR A 319 10.49 -18.94 -14.84
CA THR A 319 11.73 -18.22 -14.48
C THR A 319 12.81 -19.17 -13.96
N LEU A 320 12.42 -20.25 -13.30
CA LEU A 320 13.34 -21.29 -12.84
C LEU A 320 13.86 -22.19 -13.99
N ASP A 321 13.05 -22.37 -15.03
CA ASP A 321 13.36 -23.22 -16.18
C ASP A 321 14.20 -22.49 -17.26
N PHE A 322 14.40 -21.18 -17.14
CA PHE A 322 15.24 -20.39 -18.04
C PHE A 322 16.72 -20.64 -17.80
#